data_3ec0c0e51d7b051ef1b05e0a3532fd98
#
_entry.id   3ec0c0e51d7b051ef1b05e0a3532fd98
#
_cell.length_a   1.000
_cell.length_b   1.000
_cell.length_c   1.000
_cell.angle_alpha   90.00
_cell.angle_beta   90.00
_cell.angle_gamma   90.00
#
_symmetry.space_group_name_H-M   'P 1'
#
loop_
_entity.id
_entity.type
_entity.pdbx_description
1 polymer ?
#
loop_
_entity_poly.entity_id
_entity_poly.type
_entity_poly.pdbx_seq_one_letter_code
_entity_poly.pdbx_strand_id
1 'polypeptide(L)'
;MSMMWGALMLVVVPILFSEIKYVNAGNEHVEILKFLLIMNAIFICYFWLNGTKDIVYVLWFYLNKNKILHSQDFVQNYKVSQNKRVVMLYCTCNDFEPEPLRKCLKQSYPNVKTIILDDSSKSEYIDMVDKFAIDYNLEVVRRSDRVGFKAGNLNHYLKNKVDYDYFVILDSDEIIPYDYVEKSLKYFEAYSNIGILQANHISTRNTNKFMELFHIGVNSHWITYQSTKNMYGFMSLLGHGAMVSRECYEAAGGFPNVVAEDLCLSIERRSAGYYTGFAPEIICEEEYPVDYIAFKKRHNKWTQGNLEFIKRYTKRIISSNMKWFEKADIFLFTYNLPLTAFFSFYVIINILLLPLFKYKLHYPSWMLIPTAIFFIAPMINDMVTYFKKIRIYSLFKYMFLVFVLYGSMLYVSMKSSFLGLIGKKAIFIVTPKDQNQITLIQAIRAQKEELTFARIMAFISLKFDYSILPVALIVFPAIISVFLCMYSNTKEKKQVL
;
A
#
# COMPACT_ATOMS: atom_id res chain seq x y z
N MET A 1 19.65 -9.53 -2.03
CA MET A 1 18.54 -9.61 -3.00
C MET A 1 19.05 -9.79 -4.43
N SER A 2 19.79 -8.83 -5.00
CA SER A 2 20.31 -8.92 -6.39
C SER A 2 21.16 -10.16 -6.66
N MET A 3 22.02 -10.59 -5.73
CA MET A 3 22.80 -11.83 -5.89
C MET A 3 21.91 -13.08 -5.91
N MET A 4 20.94 -13.19 -5.03
CA MET A 4 20.02 -14.34 -4.98
C MET A 4 19.17 -14.43 -6.24
N TRP A 5 18.59 -13.29 -6.65
CA TRP A 5 17.84 -13.21 -7.89
C TRP A 5 18.73 -13.47 -9.11
N GLY A 6 19.93 -12.89 -9.15
CA GLY A 6 20.91 -13.11 -10.23
C GLY A 6 21.31 -14.58 -10.37
N ALA A 7 21.56 -15.28 -9.25
CA ALA A 7 21.86 -16.71 -9.26
C ALA A 7 20.69 -17.54 -9.82
N LEU A 8 19.44 -17.20 -9.45
CA LEU A 8 18.25 -17.83 -10.02
C LEU A 8 18.12 -17.55 -11.52
N MET A 9 18.39 -16.33 -11.95
CA MET A 9 18.30 -15.95 -13.37
C MET A 9 19.38 -16.64 -14.22
N LEU A 10 20.58 -16.92 -13.69
CA LEU A 10 21.61 -17.69 -14.42
C LEU A 10 21.11 -19.09 -14.82
N VAL A 11 20.23 -19.68 -14.02
CA VAL A 11 19.64 -20.99 -14.33
C VAL A 11 18.40 -20.87 -15.22
N VAL A 12 17.53 -19.91 -14.94
CA VAL A 12 16.20 -19.81 -15.55
C VAL A 12 16.24 -19.13 -16.92
N VAL A 13 17.03 -18.09 -17.09
CA VAL A 13 17.11 -17.36 -18.37
C VAL A 13 17.49 -18.27 -19.54
N PRO A 14 18.49 -19.16 -19.44
CA PRO A 14 18.78 -20.11 -20.52
C PRO A 14 17.59 -21.02 -20.87
N ILE A 15 16.80 -21.45 -19.89
CA ILE A 15 15.61 -22.28 -20.10
C ILE A 15 14.55 -21.47 -20.84
N LEU A 16 14.29 -20.22 -20.40
CA LEU A 16 13.31 -19.35 -21.05
C LEU A 16 13.74 -19.02 -22.49
N PHE A 17 15.03 -18.83 -22.74
CA PHE A 17 15.55 -18.63 -24.10
C PHE A 17 15.53 -19.91 -24.94
N SER A 18 15.60 -21.12 -24.34
CA SER A 18 15.48 -22.37 -25.10
C SER A 18 14.10 -22.50 -25.72
N GLU A 19 13.02 -22.03 -25.06
CA GLU A 19 11.68 -21.99 -25.62
C GLU A 19 11.62 -21.24 -26.96
N ILE A 20 12.34 -20.12 -27.06
CA ILE A 20 12.39 -19.32 -28.30
C ILE A 20 13.04 -20.10 -29.42
N LYS A 21 14.02 -20.99 -29.11
CA LYS A 21 14.69 -21.85 -30.10
C LYS A 21 13.80 -23.00 -30.59
N TYR A 22 12.85 -23.45 -29.79
CA TYR A 22 11.87 -24.47 -30.20
C TYR A 22 10.86 -23.95 -31.22
N VAL A 23 10.74 -22.64 -31.41
CA VAL A 23 9.87 -22.09 -32.45
C VAL A 23 10.49 -22.43 -33.84
N ASN A 24 9.80 -23.31 -34.55
CA ASN A 24 10.26 -23.76 -35.86
C ASN A 24 10.28 -22.59 -36.88
N ALA A 25 11.40 -22.43 -37.61
CA ALA A 25 11.56 -21.38 -38.60
C ALA A 25 10.56 -21.49 -39.78
N GLY A 26 9.95 -22.66 -40.00
CA GLY A 26 8.89 -22.88 -40.99
C GLY A 26 7.46 -22.49 -40.51
N ASN A 27 7.28 -21.99 -39.29
CA ASN A 27 5.97 -21.57 -38.83
C ASN A 27 5.64 -20.16 -39.36
N GLU A 28 4.48 -20.00 -39.99
CA GLU A 28 4.03 -18.70 -40.55
C GLU A 28 3.94 -17.58 -39.51
N HIS A 29 3.92 -17.91 -38.22
CA HIS A 29 3.77 -16.96 -37.10
C HIS A 29 5.01 -16.87 -36.19
N VAL A 30 6.18 -17.22 -36.68
CA VAL A 30 7.46 -17.30 -35.93
C VAL A 30 7.71 -16.03 -35.10
N GLU A 31 7.61 -14.85 -35.70
CA GLU A 31 7.93 -13.60 -35.01
C GLU A 31 6.92 -13.24 -33.90
N ILE A 32 5.65 -13.55 -34.12
CA ILE A 32 4.61 -13.36 -33.10
C ILE A 32 4.85 -14.32 -31.93
N LEU A 33 5.14 -15.58 -32.20
CA LEU A 33 5.44 -16.57 -31.15
C LEU A 33 6.66 -16.18 -30.35
N LYS A 34 7.76 -15.78 -31.00
CA LYS A 34 8.96 -15.27 -30.31
C LYS A 34 8.64 -14.10 -29.40
N PHE A 35 7.86 -13.12 -29.90
CA PHE A 35 7.43 -11.97 -29.09
C PHE A 35 6.61 -12.42 -27.85
N LEU A 36 5.64 -13.31 -28.03
CA LEU A 36 4.82 -13.82 -26.90
C LEU A 36 5.67 -14.57 -25.87
N LEU A 37 6.64 -15.37 -26.32
CA LEU A 37 7.55 -16.08 -25.42
C LEU A 37 8.52 -15.14 -24.69
N ILE A 38 8.99 -14.07 -25.33
CA ILE A 38 9.78 -13.04 -24.68
C ILE A 38 8.95 -12.35 -23.59
N MET A 39 7.71 -11.98 -23.89
CA MET A 39 6.81 -11.38 -22.90
C MET A 39 6.55 -12.34 -21.73
N ASN A 40 6.37 -13.62 -22.00
CA ASN A 40 6.21 -14.66 -20.99
C ASN A 40 7.45 -14.79 -20.09
N ALA A 41 8.64 -14.77 -20.70
CA ALA A 41 9.91 -14.81 -19.99
C ALA A 41 10.12 -13.57 -19.08
N ILE A 42 9.82 -12.37 -19.57
CA ILE A 42 9.88 -11.12 -18.80
C ILE A 42 8.97 -11.21 -17.58
N PHE A 43 7.75 -11.73 -17.76
CA PHE A 43 6.81 -11.88 -16.64
C PHE A 43 7.35 -12.85 -15.58
N ILE A 44 7.87 -14.02 -15.97
CA ILE A 44 8.44 -15.00 -15.03
C ILE A 44 9.60 -14.41 -14.26
N CYS A 45 10.55 -13.73 -14.94
CA CYS A 45 11.68 -13.08 -14.31
C CYS A 45 11.23 -12.00 -13.30
N TYR A 46 10.24 -11.19 -13.67
CA TYR A 46 9.69 -10.16 -12.79
C TYR A 46 8.95 -10.76 -11.59
N PHE A 47 8.14 -11.79 -11.80
CA PHE A 47 7.44 -12.48 -10.73
C PHE A 47 8.40 -13.08 -9.71
N TRP A 48 9.46 -13.74 -10.17
CA TRP A 48 10.49 -14.30 -9.30
C TRP A 48 11.29 -13.22 -8.57
N LEU A 49 11.52 -12.06 -9.22
CA LEU A 49 12.16 -10.91 -8.56
C LEU A 49 11.33 -10.40 -7.39
N ASN A 50 10.01 -10.27 -7.57
CA ASN A 50 9.12 -9.83 -6.50
C ASN A 50 9.08 -10.82 -5.34
N GLY A 51 8.92 -12.11 -5.61
CA GLY A 51 8.97 -13.13 -4.56
C GLY A 51 10.30 -13.14 -3.83
N THR A 52 11.42 -13.02 -4.55
CA THR A 52 12.76 -12.90 -3.95
C THR A 52 12.85 -11.66 -3.05
N LYS A 53 12.30 -10.52 -3.47
CA LYS A 53 12.26 -9.29 -2.68
C LYS A 53 11.56 -9.53 -1.34
N ASP A 54 10.35 -10.10 -1.35
CA ASP A 54 9.58 -10.31 -0.13
C ASP A 54 10.28 -11.27 0.83
N ILE A 55 10.82 -12.38 0.33
CA ILE A 55 11.59 -13.32 1.14
C ILE A 55 12.82 -12.64 1.76
N VAL A 56 13.60 -11.90 0.97
CA VAL A 56 14.82 -11.26 1.45
C VAL A 56 14.52 -10.17 2.49
N TYR A 57 13.45 -9.38 2.32
CA TYR A 57 13.07 -8.38 3.32
C TYR A 57 12.73 -9.01 4.66
N VAL A 58 11.93 -10.07 4.64
CA VAL A 58 11.53 -10.80 5.85
C VAL A 58 12.75 -11.46 6.53
N LEU A 59 13.56 -12.20 5.76
CA LEU A 59 14.77 -12.83 6.28
C LEU A 59 15.72 -11.78 6.87
N TRP A 60 15.96 -10.69 6.18
CA TRP A 60 16.87 -9.64 6.64
C TRP A 60 16.39 -8.99 7.93
N PHE A 61 15.09 -8.70 8.02
CA PHE A 61 14.51 -8.20 9.27
C PHE A 61 14.74 -9.16 10.43
N TYR A 62 14.40 -10.44 10.28
CA TYR A 62 14.50 -11.40 11.39
C TYR A 62 15.93 -11.72 11.77
N LEU A 63 16.85 -11.78 10.82
CA LEU A 63 18.29 -11.97 11.11
C LEU A 63 18.92 -10.76 11.83
N ASN A 64 18.40 -9.57 11.61
CA ASN A 64 18.93 -8.32 12.19
C ASN A 64 17.94 -7.65 13.15
N LYS A 65 16.91 -8.36 13.62
CA LYS A 65 15.78 -7.80 14.35
C LYS A 65 16.20 -6.90 15.51
N ASN A 66 17.07 -7.38 16.38
CA ASN A 66 17.53 -6.61 17.55
C ASN A 66 18.28 -5.34 17.11
N LYS A 67 19.19 -5.46 16.14
CA LYS A 67 19.92 -4.30 15.60
C LYS A 67 18.96 -3.28 14.97
N ILE A 68 17.94 -3.73 14.23
CA ILE A 68 16.99 -2.87 13.57
C ILE A 68 16.11 -2.13 14.59
N LEU A 69 15.50 -2.86 15.53
CA LEU A 69 14.57 -2.29 16.50
C LEU A 69 15.24 -1.37 17.52
N HIS A 70 16.48 -1.66 17.93
CA HIS A 70 17.23 -0.87 18.92
C HIS A 70 18.20 0.14 18.30
N SER A 71 18.23 0.26 16.97
CA SER A 71 19.14 1.19 16.27
C SER A 71 18.94 2.65 16.63
N GLN A 72 17.78 3.00 17.13
CA GLN A 72 17.36 4.38 17.43
C GLN A 72 17.10 4.63 18.93
N ASP A 73 17.37 3.67 19.81
CA ASP A 73 17.14 3.81 21.26
C ASP A 73 17.86 5.03 21.86
N PHE A 74 19.02 5.40 21.32
CA PHE A 74 19.78 6.58 21.74
C PHE A 74 19.02 7.90 21.51
N VAL A 75 18.05 7.94 20.60
CA VAL A 75 17.24 9.13 20.31
C VAL A 75 16.47 9.58 21.55
N GLN A 76 16.06 8.62 22.40
CA GLN A 76 15.31 8.92 23.62
C GLN A 76 16.12 9.75 24.64
N ASN A 77 17.44 9.79 24.53
CA ASN A 77 18.32 10.58 25.41
C ASN A 77 18.42 12.05 25.01
N TYR A 78 17.93 12.43 23.82
CA TYR A 78 17.93 13.81 23.38
C TYR A 78 16.90 14.66 24.13
N LYS A 79 17.31 15.88 24.47
CA LYS A 79 16.43 16.88 25.09
C LYS A 79 15.76 17.70 24.00
N VAL A 80 14.48 17.92 24.16
CA VAL A 80 13.68 18.74 23.22
C VAL A 80 13.57 20.16 23.77
N SER A 81 13.82 21.15 22.91
CA SER A 81 13.54 22.55 23.24
C SER A 81 12.03 22.76 23.34
N GLN A 82 11.56 23.38 24.44
CA GLN A 82 10.16 23.68 24.67
C GLN A 82 9.62 24.82 23.77
N ASN A 83 10.49 25.48 23.01
CA ASN A 83 10.13 26.65 22.18
C ASN A 83 9.67 26.26 20.75
N LYS A 84 9.75 24.98 20.36
CA LYS A 84 9.30 24.55 19.03
C LYS A 84 7.79 24.63 18.94
N ARG A 85 7.28 25.24 17.88
CA ARG A 85 5.83 25.37 17.61
C ARG A 85 5.37 24.24 16.71
N VAL A 86 4.43 23.44 17.18
CA VAL A 86 3.91 22.30 16.43
C VAL A 86 2.43 22.51 16.15
N VAL A 87 2.02 22.29 14.90
CA VAL A 87 0.61 22.26 14.56
C VAL A 87 0.18 20.84 14.19
N MET A 88 -0.89 20.35 14.79
CA MET A 88 -1.54 19.09 14.39
C MET A 88 -2.66 19.40 13.40
N LEU A 89 -2.57 18.86 12.21
CA LEU A 89 -3.51 19.08 11.11
C LEU A 89 -4.39 17.83 10.95
N TYR A 90 -5.59 17.89 11.48
CA TYR A 90 -6.59 16.84 11.37
C TYR A 90 -7.41 17.04 10.09
N CYS A 91 -7.25 16.10 9.13
CA CYS A 91 -7.89 16.20 7.83
C CYS A 91 -9.17 15.37 7.79
N THR A 92 -10.29 15.99 7.41
CA THR A 92 -11.58 15.31 7.27
C THR A 92 -12.33 15.75 6.00
N CYS A 93 -13.13 14.81 5.43
CA CYS A 93 -13.94 15.05 4.25
C CYS A 93 -15.18 14.12 4.24
N ASN A 94 -16.25 14.48 4.93
CA ASN A 94 -17.45 13.65 5.15
C ASN A 94 -17.16 12.33 5.88
N ASP A 95 -16.20 12.34 6.80
CA ASP A 95 -15.73 11.17 7.55
C ASP A 95 -15.22 11.53 8.95
N PHE A 96 -15.66 12.69 9.48
CA PHE A 96 -15.25 13.18 10.79
C PHE A 96 -15.63 12.21 11.90
N GLU A 97 -14.65 11.89 12.74
CA GLU A 97 -14.81 11.07 13.94
C GLU A 97 -14.34 11.83 15.19
N PRO A 98 -15.25 12.15 16.14
CA PRO A 98 -14.92 12.93 17.34
C PRO A 98 -13.96 12.23 18.30
N GLU A 99 -14.12 10.90 18.48
CA GLU A 99 -13.36 10.13 19.47
C GLU A 99 -11.85 10.04 19.17
N PRO A 100 -11.41 9.73 17.94
CA PRO A 100 -9.99 9.77 17.60
C PRO A 100 -9.38 11.14 17.85
N LEU A 101 -10.01 12.20 17.35
CA LEU A 101 -9.49 13.54 17.52
C LEU A 101 -9.40 13.94 19.00
N ARG A 102 -10.43 13.65 19.81
CA ARG A 102 -10.43 13.94 21.25
C ARG A 102 -9.24 13.29 21.97
N LYS A 103 -8.88 12.07 21.62
CA LYS A 103 -7.71 11.38 22.18
C LYS A 103 -6.39 12.03 21.76
N CYS A 104 -6.32 12.54 20.54
CA CYS A 104 -5.12 13.22 20.02
C CYS A 104 -4.88 14.61 20.66
N LEU A 105 -5.92 15.30 21.14
CA LEU A 105 -5.80 16.66 21.68
C LEU A 105 -4.84 16.77 22.87
N LYS A 106 -4.71 15.71 23.66
CA LYS A 106 -3.83 15.72 24.82
C LYS A 106 -2.45 15.23 24.45
N GLN A 107 -1.47 16.15 24.44
CA GLN A 107 -0.07 15.85 24.20
C GLN A 107 0.79 16.26 25.40
N SER A 108 1.91 15.53 25.64
CA SER A 108 2.88 15.85 26.70
C SER A 108 3.64 17.15 26.42
N TYR A 109 3.87 17.45 25.15
CA TYR A 109 4.55 18.65 24.70
C TYR A 109 3.61 19.87 24.75
N PRO A 110 3.99 20.99 25.41
CA PRO A 110 3.05 22.06 25.70
C PRO A 110 2.73 22.96 24.50
N ASN A 111 3.65 23.15 23.55
CA ASN A 111 3.50 24.12 22.47
C ASN A 111 2.92 23.45 21.19
N VAL A 112 1.71 22.90 21.33
CA VAL A 112 0.98 22.22 20.27
C VAL A 112 -0.36 22.91 20.02
N LYS A 113 -0.65 23.23 18.76
CA LYS A 113 -1.95 23.74 18.32
C LYS A 113 -2.61 22.72 17.39
N THR A 114 -3.88 22.40 17.62
CA THR A 114 -4.66 21.49 16.75
C THR A 114 -5.59 22.30 15.86
N ILE A 115 -5.59 21.97 14.56
CA ILE A 115 -6.41 22.61 13.52
C ILE A 115 -7.19 21.53 12.79
N ILE A 116 -8.49 21.73 12.59
CA ILE A 116 -9.32 20.87 11.76
C ILE A 116 -9.34 21.42 10.33
N LEU A 117 -8.83 20.64 9.39
CA LEU A 117 -8.88 20.94 7.96
C LEU A 117 -10.07 20.20 7.34
N ASP A 118 -11.20 20.91 7.20
CA ASP A 118 -12.47 20.31 6.82
C ASP A 118 -12.85 20.58 5.36
N ASP A 119 -12.85 19.55 4.55
CA ASP A 119 -13.35 19.54 3.15
C ASP A 119 -14.76 18.90 3.04
N SER A 120 -15.52 18.78 4.14
CA SER A 120 -16.85 18.18 4.15
C SER A 120 -17.86 18.99 3.31
N SER A 121 -18.79 18.29 2.67
CA SER A 121 -19.89 18.88 1.87
C SER A 121 -21.26 18.50 2.39
N LYS A 122 -21.34 17.48 3.23
CA LYS A 122 -22.58 17.06 3.84
C LYS A 122 -22.78 17.83 5.15
N SER A 123 -23.98 18.43 5.31
CA SER A 123 -24.29 19.26 6.49
C SER A 123 -24.07 18.49 7.80
N GLU A 124 -24.43 17.21 7.85
CA GLU A 124 -24.28 16.38 9.03
C GLU A 124 -22.84 16.36 9.59
N TYR A 125 -21.82 16.28 8.70
CA TYR A 125 -20.42 16.29 9.10
C TYR A 125 -19.93 17.72 9.42
N ILE A 126 -20.40 18.72 8.68
CA ILE A 126 -20.09 20.12 8.93
C ILE A 126 -20.57 20.52 10.34
N ASP A 127 -21.82 20.19 10.69
CA ASP A 127 -22.41 20.47 12.00
C ASP A 127 -21.69 19.73 13.13
N MET A 128 -21.25 18.47 12.88
CA MET A 128 -20.44 17.71 13.85
C MET A 128 -19.08 18.34 14.09
N VAL A 129 -18.39 18.81 13.04
CA VAL A 129 -17.10 19.48 13.13
C VAL A 129 -17.24 20.79 13.88
N ASP A 130 -18.25 21.61 13.55
CA ASP A 130 -18.48 22.92 14.17
C ASP A 130 -18.79 22.78 15.67
N LYS A 131 -19.66 21.84 16.03
CA LYS A 131 -19.96 21.53 17.42
C LYS A 131 -18.70 21.12 18.20
N PHE A 132 -17.93 20.18 17.64
CA PHE A 132 -16.70 19.71 18.28
C PHE A 132 -15.68 20.82 18.42
N ALA A 133 -15.54 21.67 17.41
CA ALA A 133 -14.61 22.79 17.45
C ALA A 133 -14.99 23.83 18.52
N ILE A 134 -16.28 24.10 18.72
CA ILE A 134 -16.78 24.96 19.82
C ILE A 134 -16.48 24.32 21.18
N ASP A 135 -16.82 23.02 21.36
CA ASP A 135 -16.65 22.30 22.62
C ASP A 135 -15.18 22.25 23.10
N TYR A 136 -14.23 22.19 22.14
CA TYR A 136 -12.78 22.06 22.42
C TYR A 136 -11.97 23.33 22.07
N ASN A 137 -12.62 24.43 21.68
CA ASN A 137 -11.97 25.70 21.28
C ASN A 137 -10.90 25.50 20.18
N LEU A 138 -11.28 24.83 19.09
CA LEU A 138 -10.38 24.54 17.98
C LEU A 138 -10.66 25.44 16.78
N GLU A 139 -9.61 25.74 16.02
CA GLU A 139 -9.72 26.43 14.73
C GLU A 139 -10.14 25.41 13.64
N VAL A 140 -11.17 25.77 12.86
CA VAL A 140 -11.60 25.03 11.67
C VAL A 140 -11.25 25.83 10.42
N VAL A 141 -10.56 25.18 9.49
CA VAL A 141 -10.21 25.79 8.20
C VAL A 141 -10.96 25.05 7.10
N ARG A 142 -11.75 25.82 6.34
CA ARG A 142 -12.50 25.37 5.16
C ARG A 142 -12.08 26.19 3.96
N ARG A 143 -12.13 25.59 2.80
CA ARG A 143 -11.81 26.25 1.53
C ARG A 143 -13.00 26.18 0.56
N SER A 144 -13.05 27.11 -0.40
CA SER A 144 -14.14 27.21 -1.37
C SER A 144 -14.10 26.10 -2.45
N ASP A 145 -12.92 25.55 -2.72
CA ASP A 145 -12.72 24.48 -3.69
C ASP A 145 -12.02 23.27 -3.05
N ARG A 146 -12.06 22.14 -3.73
CA ARG A 146 -11.40 20.89 -3.29
C ARG A 146 -10.25 20.48 -4.22
N VAL A 147 -9.69 21.42 -4.96
CA VAL A 147 -8.57 21.15 -5.86
C VAL A 147 -7.40 20.57 -5.06
N GLY A 148 -6.86 19.44 -5.52
CA GLY A 148 -5.75 18.76 -4.88
C GLY A 148 -6.11 17.93 -3.65
N PHE A 149 -7.41 17.72 -3.37
CA PHE A 149 -7.88 16.85 -2.27
C PHE A 149 -7.17 17.17 -0.93
N LYS A 150 -6.71 16.14 -0.19
CA LYS A 150 -5.98 16.29 1.08
C LYS A 150 -4.72 17.16 0.91
N ALA A 151 -3.92 16.92 -0.13
CA ALA A 151 -2.74 17.74 -0.44
C ALA A 151 -3.08 19.23 -0.62
N GLY A 152 -4.16 19.52 -1.35
CA GLY A 152 -4.65 20.88 -1.54
C GLY A 152 -5.12 21.53 -0.24
N ASN A 153 -5.77 20.78 0.63
CA ASN A 153 -6.23 21.25 1.94
C ASN A 153 -5.04 21.57 2.88
N LEU A 154 -4.08 20.66 2.95
CA LEU A 154 -2.83 20.88 3.68
C LEU A 154 -2.09 22.12 3.15
N ASN A 155 -1.92 22.23 1.82
CA ASN A 155 -1.26 23.36 1.19
C ASN A 155 -1.98 24.68 1.44
N HIS A 156 -3.32 24.69 1.45
CA HIS A 156 -4.13 25.89 1.72
C HIS A 156 -3.80 26.47 3.11
N TYR A 157 -3.71 25.62 4.12
CA TYR A 157 -3.34 26.06 5.47
C TYR A 157 -1.86 26.44 5.56
N LEU A 158 -0.95 25.52 5.17
CA LEU A 158 0.48 25.64 5.42
C LEU A 158 1.15 26.81 4.67
N LYS A 159 0.66 27.16 3.48
CA LYS A 159 1.19 28.31 2.70
C LYS A 159 0.81 29.66 3.31
N ASN A 160 -0.32 29.73 3.99
CA ASN A 160 -0.86 30.99 4.55
C ASN A 160 -0.45 31.21 6.01
N LYS A 161 0.12 30.21 6.67
CA LYS A 161 0.55 30.27 8.08
C LYS A 161 2.06 30.08 8.17
N VAL A 162 2.70 30.91 8.98
CA VAL A 162 4.17 30.92 9.09
C VAL A 162 4.65 30.75 10.54
N ASP A 163 3.74 30.60 11.48
CA ASP A 163 4.00 30.58 12.92
C ASP A 163 4.11 29.15 13.49
N TYR A 164 4.63 28.21 12.72
CA TYR A 164 4.93 26.84 13.12
C TYR A 164 6.34 26.40 12.67
N ASP A 165 6.95 25.49 13.38
CA ASP A 165 8.25 24.90 13.05
C ASP A 165 8.09 23.48 12.52
N TYR A 166 7.06 22.76 13.00
CA TYR A 166 6.69 21.43 12.57
C TYR A 166 5.18 21.30 12.43
N PHE A 167 4.74 20.38 11.58
CA PHE A 167 3.33 19.98 11.53
C PHE A 167 3.18 18.47 11.54
N VAL A 168 2.07 18.00 12.13
CA VAL A 168 1.65 16.59 12.18
C VAL A 168 0.46 16.41 11.26
N ILE A 169 0.45 15.35 10.47
CA ILE A 169 -0.65 15.02 9.58
C ILE A 169 -1.44 13.88 10.19
N LEU A 170 -2.74 14.12 10.42
CA LEU A 170 -3.67 13.13 10.96
C LEU A 170 -4.82 12.88 9.99
N ASP A 171 -5.20 11.62 9.82
CA ASP A 171 -6.46 11.22 9.19
C ASP A 171 -7.59 11.17 10.22
N SER A 172 -8.84 11.11 9.75
CA SER A 172 -10.02 11.21 10.60
C SER A 172 -10.20 10.05 11.60
N ASP A 173 -9.58 8.91 11.35
CA ASP A 173 -9.63 7.70 12.20
C ASP A 173 -8.36 7.49 13.02
N GLU A 174 -7.37 8.37 12.91
CA GLU A 174 -6.09 8.17 13.56
C GLU A 174 -6.07 8.59 15.02
N ILE A 175 -5.37 7.80 15.84
CA ILE A 175 -5.07 8.13 17.22
C ILE A 175 -3.56 8.08 17.41
N ILE A 176 -2.97 9.18 17.83
CA ILE A 176 -1.56 9.28 18.20
C ILE A 176 -1.38 9.15 19.72
N PRO A 177 -0.26 8.60 20.21
CA PRO A 177 0.01 8.48 21.63
C PRO A 177 0.22 9.86 22.28
N TYR A 178 0.02 9.93 23.60
CA TYR A 178 0.17 11.15 24.41
C TYR A 178 1.53 11.82 24.27
N ASP A 179 2.59 11.06 24.09
CA ASP A 179 3.98 11.51 23.98
C ASP A 179 4.49 11.61 22.53
N TYR A 180 3.57 11.54 21.55
CA TYR A 180 3.88 11.56 20.13
C TYR A 180 4.76 12.74 19.71
N VAL A 181 4.32 13.96 20.05
CA VAL A 181 5.02 15.18 19.62
C VAL A 181 6.41 15.27 20.25
N GLU A 182 6.52 15.01 21.54
CA GLU A 182 7.80 15.04 22.24
C GLU A 182 8.79 13.99 21.69
N LYS A 183 8.36 12.75 21.54
CA LYS A 183 9.18 11.70 20.96
C LYS A 183 9.61 12.01 19.53
N SER A 184 8.69 12.56 18.72
CA SER A 184 9.00 12.92 17.35
C SER A 184 10.05 14.03 17.25
N LEU A 185 9.94 15.06 18.09
CA LEU A 185 10.92 16.16 18.13
C LEU A 185 12.32 15.67 18.51
N LYS A 186 12.46 14.65 19.37
CA LYS A 186 13.77 14.03 19.68
C LYS A 186 14.48 13.51 18.45
N TYR A 187 13.75 12.97 17.47
CA TYR A 187 14.33 12.51 16.19
C TYR A 187 14.88 13.67 15.37
N PHE A 188 14.18 14.79 15.31
CA PHE A 188 14.65 15.99 14.60
C PHE A 188 15.88 16.61 15.28
N GLU A 189 15.98 16.53 16.61
CA GLU A 189 17.19 16.95 17.34
C GLU A 189 18.36 15.97 17.15
N ALA A 190 18.08 14.66 17.03
CA ALA A 190 19.11 13.64 16.87
C ALA A 190 19.68 13.57 15.46
N TYR A 191 18.90 13.93 14.44
CA TYR A 191 19.27 13.81 13.03
C TYR A 191 18.97 15.10 12.25
N SER A 192 19.97 15.87 11.96
CA SER A 192 19.85 17.19 11.31
C SER A 192 19.26 17.15 9.88
N ASN A 193 19.27 16.01 9.23
CA ASN A 193 18.80 15.82 7.85
C ASN A 193 17.46 15.08 7.73
N ILE A 194 16.82 14.75 8.85
CA ILE A 194 15.43 14.27 8.84
C ILE A 194 14.51 15.46 8.56
N GLY A 195 13.74 15.38 7.49
CA GLY A 195 12.69 16.37 7.19
C GLY A 195 11.27 15.84 7.47
N ILE A 196 11.10 14.52 7.48
CA ILE A 196 9.85 13.81 7.72
C ILE A 196 10.12 12.68 8.71
N LEU A 197 9.30 12.55 9.74
CA LEU A 197 9.30 11.38 10.63
C LEU A 197 7.95 10.67 10.52
N GLN A 198 7.98 9.40 10.11
CA GLN A 198 6.83 8.52 10.02
C GLN A 198 6.74 7.64 11.27
N ALA A 199 5.63 7.67 11.97
CA ALA A 199 5.37 6.76 13.08
C ALA A 199 4.95 5.36 12.60
N ASN A 200 5.01 4.39 13.49
CA ASN A 200 4.49 3.05 13.28
C ASN A 200 2.97 3.03 13.47
N HIS A 201 2.28 2.17 12.71
CA HIS A 201 0.82 2.04 12.78
C HIS A 201 0.40 0.63 13.11
N ILE A 202 -0.66 0.53 13.90
CA ILE A 202 -1.35 -0.71 14.20
C ILE A 202 -2.86 -0.51 14.02
N SER A 203 -3.52 -1.50 13.45
CA SER A 203 -4.99 -1.51 13.35
C SER A 203 -5.56 -2.25 14.54
N THR A 204 -6.14 -1.53 15.50
CA THR A 204 -6.61 -2.08 16.79
C THR A 204 -8.10 -1.90 17.04
N ARG A 205 -8.74 -0.93 16.36
CA ARG A 205 -10.16 -0.60 16.60
C ARG A 205 -11.08 -1.32 15.63
N ASN A 206 -10.92 -2.65 15.56
CA ASN A 206 -11.71 -3.48 14.66
C ASN A 206 -13.06 -3.81 15.28
N THR A 207 -14.13 -3.67 14.52
CA THR A 207 -15.53 -3.78 15.00
C THR A 207 -16.29 -4.96 14.40
N ASN A 208 -15.72 -5.60 13.36
CA ASN A 208 -16.32 -6.75 12.71
C ASN A 208 -15.26 -7.78 12.27
N LYS A 209 -15.72 -8.96 11.86
CA LYS A 209 -14.83 -10.07 11.49
C LYS A 209 -13.94 -9.81 10.27
N PHE A 210 -14.34 -8.93 9.35
CA PHE A 210 -13.51 -8.57 8.21
C PHE A 210 -12.29 -7.75 8.68
N MET A 211 -12.54 -6.70 9.46
CA MET A 211 -11.48 -5.88 10.05
C MET A 211 -10.55 -6.70 10.92
N GLU A 212 -11.13 -7.53 11.82
CA GLU A 212 -10.40 -8.40 12.74
C GLU A 212 -9.51 -9.42 12.03
N LEU A 213 -9.95 -9.96 10.91
CA LEU A 213 -9.15 -10.91 10.17
C LEU A 213 -7.98 -10.23 9.44
N PHE A 214 -8.22 -9.10 8.78
CA PHE A 214 -7.24 -8.52 7.86
C PHE A 214 -6.28 -7.50 8.48
N HIS A 215 -6.54 -7.01 9.72
CA HIS A 215 -5.59 -6.13 10.43
C HIS A 215 -4.21 -6.78 10.64
N ILE A 216 -4.15 -8.12 10.70
CA ILE A 216 -2.92 -8.91 10.85
C ILE A 216 -1.85 -8.48 9.85
N GLY A 217 -2.22 -8.31 8.57
CA GLY A 217 -1.30 -7.90 7.51
C GLY A 217 -0.77 -6.48 7.69
N VAL A 218 -1.60 -5.56 8.19
CA VAL A 218 -1.18 -4.18 8.49
C VAL A 218 -0.10 -4.18 9.57
N ASN A 219 -0.39 -4.80 10.73
CA ASN A 219 0.49 -4.78 11.89
C ASN A 219 1.85 -5.44 11.61
N SER A 220 1.87 -6.53 10.84
CA SER A 220 3.13 -7.20 10.47
C SER A 220 3.92 -6.39 9.45
N HIS A 221 3.23 -5.75 8.48
CA HIS A 221 3.88 -4.99 7.43
C HIS A 221 4.60 -3.75 7.96
N TRP A 222 3.95 -2.98 8.81
CA TRP A 222 4.52 -1.75 9.36
C TRP A 222 5.86 -2.01 10.06
N ILE A 223 5.90 -2.95 10.99
CA ILE A 223 7.12 -3.18 11.76
C ILE A 223 8.24 -3.83 10.89
N THR A 224 7.91 -4.79 10.04
CA THR A 224 8.94 -5.53 9.28
C THR A 224 9.46 -4.72 8.11
N TYR A 225 8.55 -4.25 7.24
CA TYR A 225 8.98 -3.59 6.00
C TYR A 225 9.46 -2.16 6.23
N GLN A 226 8.75 -1.36 7.05
CA GLN A 226 9.15 0.03 7.25
C GLN A 226 10.46 0.15 8.03
N SER A 227 10.68 -0.69 9.07
CA SER A 227 11.96 -0.72 9.77
C SER A 227 13.11 -1.13 8.85
N THR A 228 12.89 -2.12 7.98
CA THR A 228 13.91 -2.55 7.01
C THR A 228 14.20 -1.47 5.96
N LYS A 229 13.16 -0.79 5.46
CA LYS A 229 13.30 0.33 4.51
C LYS A 229 14.02 1.52 5.14
N ASN A 230 13.76 1.83 6.40
CA ASN A 230 14.42 2.90 7.12
C ASN A 230 15.95 2.71 7.17
N MET A 231 16.42 1.48 7.29
CA MET A 231 17.87 1.19 7.35
C MET A 231 18.52 0.90 6.00
N TYR A 232 17.82 0.24 5.08
CA TYR A 232 18.41 -0.38 3.89
C TYR A 232 17.66 -0.08 2.59
N GLY A 233 16.61 0.71 2.62
CA GLY A 233 15.77 1.03 1.47
C GLY A 233 15.44 2.51 1.35
N PHE A 234 14.25 2.78 0.86
CA PHE A 234 13.67 4.12 0.75
C PHE A 234 12.45 4.23 1.66
N MET A 235 12.59 4.99 2.74
CA MET A 235 11.47 5.34 3.59
C MET A 235 10.71 6.53 2.99
N SER A 236 9.38 6.42 2.91
CA SER A 236 8.49 7.49 2.45
C SER A 236 7.52 7.93 3.52
N LEU A 237 6.97 9.12 3.38
CA LEU A 237 5.73 9.51 4.04
C LEU A 237 4.62 8.56 3.57
N LEU A 238 3.78 8.11 4.48
CA LEU A 238 2.69 7.18 4.21
C LEU A 238 1.30 7.82 4.42
N GLY A 239 1.27 9.14 4.37
CA GLY A 239 0.07 9.96 4.30
C GLY A 239 -0.47 10.48 5.62
N HIS A 240 -0.22 9.80 6.74
CA HIS A 240 -0.73 10.18 8.06
C HIS A 240 0.17 9.66 9.18
N GLY A 241 -0.05 10.08 10.43
CA GLY A 241 0.79 9.72 11.57
C GLY A 241 2.24 10.11 11.37
N ALA A 242 2.47 11.25 10.75
CA ALA A 242 3.80 11.72 10.42
C ALA A 242 3.98 13.17 10.83
N MET A 243 5.19 13.49 11.31
CA MET A 243 5.62 14.87 11.58
C MET A 243 6.57 15.33 10.48
N VAL A 244 6.37 16.56 10.01
CA VAL A 244 7.15 17.17 8.92
C VAL A 244 7.69 18.50 9.40
N SER A 245 8.97 18.79 9.12
CA SER A 245 9.54 20.11 9.41
C SER A 245 9.08 21.12 8.36
N ARG A 246 8.86 22.36 8.80
CA ARG A 246 8.51 23.48 7.92
C ARG A 246 9.55 23.66 6.81
N GLU A 247 10.83 23.66 7.15
CA GLU A 247 11.92 23.80 6.18
C GLU A 247 11.84 22.74 5.07
N CYS A 248 11.58 21.48 5.46
CA CYS A 248 11.38 20.39 4.52
C CYS A 248 10.17 20.63 3.60
N TYR A 249 9.05 21.08 4.13
CA TYR A 249 7.85 21.40 3.36
C TYR A 249 8.08 22.57 2.39
N GLU A 250 8.65 23.69 2.85
CA GLU A 250 8.90 24.88 2.03
C GLU A 250 9.90 24.59 0.91
N ALA A 251 11.00 23.88 1.24
CA ALA A 251 11.96 23.45 0.23
C ALA A 251 11.31 22.57 -0.86
N ALA A 252 10.12 21.92 -0.66
CA ALA A 252 9.33 21.20 -1.66
C ALA A 252 8.49 22.12 -2.55
N GLY A 253 8.21 23.32 -2.11
CA GLY A 253 7.16 24.12 -2.70
C GLY A 253 5.73 23.62 -2.34
N GLY A 254 5.62 22.74 -1.34
CA GLY A 254 4.37 22.16 -0.86
C GLY A 254 4.12 20.72 -1.33
N PHE A 255 2.95 20.18 -0.99
CA PHE A 255 2.51 18.87 -1.46
C PHE A 255 2.17 18.92 -2.95
N PRO A 256 2.66 17.96 -3.75
CA PRO A 256 2.26 17.86 -5.16
C PRO A 256 0.77 17.55 -5.31
N ASN A 257 0.13 18.13 -6.32
CA ASN A 257 -1.28 17.89 -6.62
C ASN A 257 -1.46 16.58 -7.40
N VAL A 258 -1.36 15.46 -6.71
CA VAL A 258 -1.51 14.08 -7.22
C VAL A 258 -2.17 13.23 -6.14
N VAL A 259 -2.65 12.04 -6.49
CA VAL A 259 -3.30 11.12 -5.52
C VAL A 259 -2.31 10.46 -4.58
N ALA A 260 -1.05 10.27 -4.99
CA ALA A 260 0.04 9.75 -4.16
C ALA A 260 0.96 10.90 -3.72
N GLU A 261 0.39 11.95 -3.13
CA GLU A 261 1.06 13.19 -2.74
C GLU A 261 2.17 12.97 -1.70
N ASP A 262 1.96 12.01 -0.83
CA ASP A 262 2.87 11.59 0.24
C ASP A 262 4.17 11.00 -0.31
N LEU A 263 4.05 10.02 -1.19
CA LEU A 263 5.19 9.41 -1.87
C LEU A 263 5.93 10.43 -2.75
N CYS A 264 5.17 11.27 -3.47
CA CYS A 264 5.75 12.31 -4.33
C CYS A 264 6.51 13.35 -3.50
N LEU A 265 5.96 13.82 -2.38
CA LEU A 265 6.67 14.71 -1.45
C LEU A 265 7.97 14.09 -0.96
N SER A 266 7.96 12.82 -0.62
CA SER A 266 9.15 12.10 -0.14
C SER A 266 10.27 12.06 -1.19
N ILE A 267 9.92 11.86 -2.47
CA ILE A 267 10.90 11.90 -3.58
C ILE A 267 11.47 13.31 -3.75
N GLU A 268 10.59 14.34 -3.73
CA GLU A 268 11.02 15.73 -3.82
C GLU A 268 12.01 16.08 -2.70
N ARG A 269 11.72 15.65 -1.47
CA ARG A 269 12.55 15.94 -0.30
C ARG A 269 13.85 15.17 -0.32
N ARG A 270 13.80 13.90 -0.69
CA ARG A 270 15.02 13.09 -0.80
C ARG A 270 15.98 13.66 -1.86
N SER A 271 15.44 14.19 -2.95
CA SER A 271 16.24 14.87 -3.98
C SER A 271 16.87 16.19 -3.49
N ALA A 272 16.27 16.85 -2.49
CA ALA A 272 16.81 18.04 -1.86
C ALA A 272 17.72 17.76 -0.64
N GLY A 273 18.02 16.49 -0.36
CA GLY A 273 18.93 16.09 0.72
C GLY A 273 18.26 15.70 2.04
N TYR A 274 16.95 15.89 2.18
CA TYR A 274 16.22 15.46 3.36
C TYR A 274 15.89 13.97 3.32
N TYR A 275 15.80 13.35 4.50
CA TYR A 275 15.38 11.96 4.67
C TYR A 275 14.03 11.87 5.36
N THR A 276 13.30 10.81 5.07
CA THR A 276 12.19 10.36 5.90
C THR A 276 12.71 9.31 6.87
N GLY A 277 12.55 9.53 8.18
CA GLY A 277 12.84 8.57 9.24
C GLY A 277 11.59 7.76 9.60
N PHE A 278 11.77 6.58 10.18
CA PHE A 278 10.71 5.75 10.74
C PHE A 278 10.95 5.52 12.23
N ALA A 279 9.95 5.80 13.06
CA ALA A 279 9.99 5.62 14.51
C ALA A 279 9.12 4.40 14.90
N PRO A 280 9.72 3.20 15.05
CA PRO A 280 8.97 1.97 15.33
C PRO A 280 8.32 1.95 16.71
N GLU A 281 8.83 2.72 17.68
CA GLU A 281 8.33 2.81 19.04
C GLU A 281 7.21 3.85 19.22
N ILE A 282 6.99 4.74 18.26
CA ILE A 282 5.85 5.66 18.24
C ILE A 282 4.71 4.96 17.53
N ILE A 283 3.75 4.45 18.30
CA ILE A 283 2.67 3.62 17.78
C ILE A 283 1.40 4.44 17.66
N CYS A 284 0.95 4.69 16.45
CA CYS A 284 -0.35 5.27 16.12
C CYS A 284 -1.37 4.14 15.87
N GLU A 285 -2.63 4.42 16.17
CA GLU A 285 -3.73 3.49 15.91
C GLU A 285 -4.52 3.95 14.69
N GLU A 286 -4.85 3.03 13.79
CA GLU A 286 -5.71 3.25 12.63
C GLU A 286 -6.80 2.18 12.56
N GLU A 287 -7.74 2.33 11.63
CA GLU A 287 -8.75 1.33 11.35
C GLU A 287 -8.47 0.61 10.02
N TYR A 288 -8.70 -0.70 10.00
CA TYR A 288 -8.75 -1.44 8.73
C TYR A 288 -10.05 -1.07 7.99
N PRO A 289 -10.10 -1.13 6.64
CA PRO A 289 -11.34 -0.90 5.89
C PRO A 289 -12.50 -1.74 6.44
N VAL A 290 -13.65 -1.09 6.64
CA VAL A 290 -14.81 -1.69 7.34
C VAL A 290 -15.36 -2.94 6.67
N ASP A 291 -15.21 -3.07 5.35
CA ASP A 291 -15.66 -4.20 4.57
C ASP A 291 -14.84 -4.38 3.28
N TYR A 292 -15.14 -5.43 2.54
CA TYR A 292 -14.51 -5.74 1.26
C TYR A 292 -14.71 -4.63 0.22
N ILE A 293 -15.87 -3.96 0.18
CA ILE A 293 -16.18 -2.93 -0.81
C ILE A 293 -15.33 -1.68 -0.54
N ALA A 294 -15.17 -1.32 0.73
CA ALA A 294 -14.29 -0.24 1.17
C ALA A 294 -12.82 -0.56 0.82
N PHE A 295 -12.38 -1.80 1.07
CA PHE A 295 -11.04 -2.28 0.67
C PHE A 295 -10.83 -2.19 -0.85
N LYS A 296 -11.80 -2.65 -1.66
CA LYS A 296 -11.75 -2.60 -3.13
C LYS A 296 -11.61 -1.15 -3.64
N LYS A 297 -12.35 -0.20 -3.05
CA LYS A 297 -12.23 1.24 -3.37
C LYS A 297 -10.84 1.78 -3.03
N ARG A 298 -10.30 1.43 -1.84
CA ARG A 298 -8.95 1.81 -1.42
C ARG A 298 -7.88 1.24 -2.37
N HIS A 299 -7.98 -0.05 -2.70
CA HIS A 299 -7.06 -0.71 -3.62
C HIS A 299 -7.07 -0.08 -5.03
N ASN A 300 -8.26 0.26 -5.53
CA ASN A 300 -8.43 0.97 -6.80
C ASN A 300 -7.75 2.35 -6.78
N LYS A 301 -7.97 3.13 -5.72
CA LYS A 301 -7.32 4.43 -5.50
C LYS A 301 -5.79 4.31 -5.52
N TRP A 302 -5.24 3.35 -4.79
CA TRP A 302 -3.80 3.10 -4.73
C TRP A 302 -3.22 2.66 -6.08
N THR A 303 -3.91 1.80 -6.82
CA THR A 303 -3.45 1.38 -8.15
C THR A 303 -3.38 2.57 -9.11
N GLN A 304 -4.40 3.43 -9.12
CA GLN A 304 -4.43 4.65 -9.95
C GLN A 304 -3.36 5.66 -9.52
N GLY A 305 -3.22 5.90 -8.22
CA GLY A 305 -2.21 6.81 -7.65
C GLY A 305 -0.79 6.36 -7.98
N ASN A 306 -0.50 5.06 -7.82
CA ASN A 306 0.81 4.51 -8.17
C ASN A 306 1.10 4.62 -9.67
N LEU A 307 0.11 4.45 -10.53
CA LEU A 307 0.31 4.61 -11.97
C LEU A 307 0.58 6.08 -12.36
N GLU A 308 -0.13 7.03 -11.74
CA GLU A 308 0.14 8.46 -11.91
C GLU A 308 1.54 8.82 -11.43
N PHE A 309 1.94 8.31 -10.27
CA PHE A 309 3.30 8.44 -9.74
C PHE A 309 4.35 7.90 -10.71
N ILE A 310 4.20 6.68 -11.22
CA ILE A 310 5.09 6.06 -12.19
C ILE A 310 5.29 6.99 -13.39
N LYS A 311 4.21 7.48 -13.98
CA LYS A 311 4.25 8.35 -15.17
C LYS A 311 4.99 9.67 -14.92
N ARG A 312 4.79 10.28 -13.76
CA ARG A 312 5.33 11.61 -13.46
C ARG A 312 6.74 11.55 -12.88
N TYR A 313 7.06 10.51 -12.08
CA TYR A 313 8.26 10.49 -11.25
C TYR A 313 9.35 9.54 -11.70
N THR A 314 9.09 8.58 -12.59
CA THR A 314 10.11 7.62 -13.07
C THR A 314 11.39 8.31 -13.57
N LYS A 315 11.26 9.27 -14.49
CA LYS A 315 12.42 9.99 -15.03
C LYS A 315 13.16 10.77 -13.94
N ARG A 316 12.42 11.40 -13.04
CA ARG A 316 12.98 12.17 -11.92
C ARG A 316 13.74 11.29 -10.93
N ILE A 317 13.21 10.11 -10.59
CA ILE A 317 13.86 9.14 -9.72
C ILE A 317 15.18 8.68 -10.37
N ILE A 318 15.14 8.28 -11.64
CA ILE A 318 16.33 7.81 -12.37
C ILE A 318 17.42 8.88 -12.38
N SER A 319 17.09 10.14 -12.68
CA SER A 319 18.04 11.25 -12.76
C SER A 319 18.43 11.86 -11.42
N SER A 320 17.82 11.46 -10.30
CA SER A 320 18.10 12.00 -8.98
C SER A 320 19.45 11.54 -8.42
N ASN A 321 19.96 12.25 -7.41
CA ASN A 321 21.16 11.88 -6.66
C ASN A 321 20.91 10.79 -5.59
N MET A 322 19.74 10.15 -5.58
CA MET A 322 19.44 9.05 -4.66
C MET A 322 20.37 7.86 -4.93
N LYS A 323 20.66 7.11 -3.88
CA LYS A 323 21.48 5.90 -4.00
C LYS A 323 20.74 4.85 -4.84
N TRP A 324 21.48 4.02 -5.57
CA TRP A 324 20.91 3.02 -6.48
C TRP A 324 19.92 2.06 -5.79
N PHE A 325 20.21 1.68 -4.53
CA PHE A 325 19.33 0.77 -3.77
C PHE A 325 18.03 1.43 -3.33
N GLU A 326 18.00 2.75 -3.06
CA GLU A 326 16.79 3.51 -2.81
C GLU A 326 15.89 3.53 -4.06
N LYS A 327 16.50 3.79 -5.23
CA LYS A 327 15.79 3.74 -6.51
C LYS A 327 15.21 2.35 -6.78
N ALA A 328 16.00 1.29 -6.58
CA ALA A 328 15.57 -0.08 -6.75
C ALA A 328 14.40 -0.43 -5.79
N ASP A 329 14.47 0.01 -4.55
CA ASP A 329 13.41 -0.18 -3.57
C ASP A 329 12.10 0.50 -3.99
N ILE A 330 12.16 1.75 -4.43
CA ILE A 330 11.00 2.48 -4.95
C ILE A 330 10.36 1.71 -6.11
N PHE A 331 11.15 1.29 -7.10
CA PHE A 331 10.64 0.55 -8.24
C PHE A 331 9.98 -0.78 -7.84
N LEU A 332 10.62 -1.58 -6.99
CA LEU A 332 10.12 -2.88 -6.60
C LEU A 332 8.83 -2.82 -5.78
N PHE A 333 8.64 -1.78 -4.96
CA PHE A 333 7.43 -1.66 -4.13
C PHE A 333 6.32 -0.87 -4.82
N THR A 334 6.63 0.24 -5.44
CA THR A 334 5.60 1.14 -6.00
C THR A 334 5.01 0.60 -7.30
N TYR A 335 5.85 -0.04 -8.13
CA TYR A 335 5.41 -0.58 -9.42
C TYR A 335 4.61 -1.87 -9.29
N ASN A 336 4.62 -2.52 -8.12
CA ASN A 336 3.99 -3.82 -7.94
C ASN A 336 2.48 -3.80 -8.23
N LEU A 337 1.72 -2.82 -7.72
CA LEU A 337 0.27 -2.74 -7.93
C LEU A 337 -0.13 -2.59 -9.41
N PRO A 338 0.39 -1.62 -10.19
CA PRO A 338 0.09 -1.55 -11.62
C PRO A 338 0.60 -2.74 -12.41
N LEU A 339 1.72 -3.33 -12.01
CA LEU A 339 2.29 -4.49 -12.70
C LEU A 339 1.55 -5.80 -12.44
N THR A 340 0.66 -5.86 -11.44
CA THR A 340 -0.30 -6.97 -11.33
C THR A 340 -1.21 -7.09 -12.56
N ALA A 341 -1.41 -6.00 -13.31
CA ALA A 341 -2.07 -6.07 -14.61
C ALA A 341 -1.35 -6.99 -15.60
N PHE A 342 -0.02 -7.07 -15.55
CA PHE A 342 0.77 -7.96 -16.40
C PHE A 342 0.47 -9.44 -16.13
N PHE A 343 0.05 -9.80 -14.91
CA PHE A 343 -0.39 -11.18 -14.64
C PHE A 343 -1.58 -11.58 -15.52
N SER A 344 -2.53 -10.69 -15.75
CA SER A 344 -3.65 -10.95 -16.65
C SER A 344 -3.19 -11.18 -18.08
N PHE A 345 -2.23 -10.40 -18.56
CA PHE A 345 -1.62 -10.60 -19.89
C PHE A 345 -0.87 -11.94 -19.97
N TYR A 346 -0.08 -12.27 -18.95
CA TYR A 346 0.59 -13.56 -18.87
C TYR A 346 -0.40 -14.73 -18.98
N VAL A 347 -1.51 -14.66 -18.23
CA VAL A 347 -2.54 -15.71 -18.28
C VAL A 347 -3.17 -15.77 -19.67
N ILE A 348 -3.52 -14.62 -20.29
CA ILE A 348 -4.10 -14.57 -21.66
C ILE A 348 -3.11 -15.11 -22.70
N ILE A 349 -1.83 -14.80 -22.60
CA ILE A 349 -0.81 -15.38 -23.50
C ILE A 349 -0.86 -16.91 -23.42
N ASN A 350 -0.88 -17.46 -22.22
CA ASN A 350 -0.76 -18.90 -22.01
C ASN A 350 -2.06 -19.69 -22.32
N ILE A 351 -3.24 -19.13 -22.02
CA ILE A 351 -4.51 -19.87 -22.22
C ILE A 351 -5.20 -19.59 -23.55
N LEU A 352 -4.81 -18.52 -24.25
CA LEU A 352 -5.45 -18.14 -25.51
C LEU A 352 -4.44 -18.03 -26.65
N LEU A 353 -3.41 -17.16 -26.51
CA LEU A 353 -2.57 -16.83 -27.66
C LEU A 353 -1.66 -17.98 -28.06
N LEU A 354 -0.95 -18.61 -27.13
CA LEU A 354 -0.11 -19.77 -27.45
C LEU A 354 -0.93 -20.97 -27.99
N PRO A 355 -2.07 -21.38 -27.40
CA PRO A 355 -2.95 -22.39 -27.95
C PRO A 355 -3.52 -22.07 -29.33
N LEU A 356 -3.86 -20.81 -29.62
CA LEU A 356 -4.31 -20.40 -30.97
C LEU A 356 -3.24 -20.68 -32.03
N PHE A 357 -1.97 -20.48 -31.68
CA PHE A 357 -0.83 -20.84 -32.58
C PHE A 357 -0.37 -22.28 -32.44
N LYS A 358 -1.14 -23.13 -31.72
CA LYS A 358 -0.83 -24.55 -31.47
C LYS A 358 0.56 -24.76 -30.83
N TYR A 359 1.01 -23.78 -30.04
CA TYR A 359 2.28 -23.83 -29.32
C TYR A 359 2.07 -24.32 -27.90
N LYS A 360 2.87 -25.31 -27.46
CA LYS A 360 2.90 -25.82 -26.08
C LYS A 360 4.23 -25.42 -25.43
N LEU A 361 4.18 -24.93 -24.19
CA LEU A 361 5.36 -24.64 -23.39
C LEU A 361 6.04 -25.94 -22.93
N HIS A 362 7.37 -25.92 -22.92
CA HIS A 362 8.21 -27.08 -22.54
C HIS A 362 9.01 -26.77 -21.24
N TYR A 363 8.47 -25.93 -20.36
CA TYR A 363 9.16 -25.62 -19.11
C TYR A 363 9.33 -26.86 -18.23
N PRO A 364 10.52 -27.08 -17.66
CA PRO A 364 10.76 -28.17 -16.72
C PRO A 364 9.85 -28.06 -15.48
N SER A 365 9.28 -29.20 -15.07
CA SER A 365 8.32 -29.23 -13.92
C SER A 365 8.92 -28.74 -12.60
N TRP A 366 10.24 -28.82 -12.42
CA TRP A 366 10.89 -28.29 -11.21
C TRP A 366 10.70 -26.78 -11.04
N MET A 367 10.45 -26.01 -12.12
CA MET A 367 10.16 -24.57 -12.06
C MET A 367 8.87 -24.26 -11.27
N LEU A 368 7.99 -25.24 -11.11
CA LEU A 368 6.79 -25.09 -10.27
C LEU A 368 7.13 -24.87 -8.79
N ILE A 369 8.24 -25.45 -8.29
CA ILE A 369 8.64 -25.35 -6.88
C ILE A 369 8.97 -23.91 -6.51
N PRO A 370 9.96 -23.23 -7.14
CA PRO A 370 10.25 -21.82 -6.83
C PRO A 370 9.06 -20.91 -7.17
N THR A 371 8.29 -21.20 -8.21
CA THR A 371 7.09 -20.43 -8.53
C THR A 371 6.06 -20.49 -7.39
N ALA A 372 5.81 -21.66 -6.81
CA ALA A 372 4.92 -21.82 -5.67
C ALA A 372 5.47 -21.08 -4.42
N ILE A 373 6.77 -21.17 -4.16
CA ILE A 373 7.42 -20.42 -3.05
C ILE A 373 7.25 -18.92 -3.26
N PHE A 374 7.51 -18.41 -4.46
CA PHE A 374 7.37 -16.97 -4.75
C PHE A 374 5.92 -16.51 -4.78
N PHE A 375 4.98 -17.42 -5.08
CA PHE A 375 3.56 -17.12 -5.00
C PHE A 375 3.09 -16.85 -3.55
N ILE A 376 3.61 -17.58 -2.57
CA ILE A 376 3.29 -17.37 -1.16
C ILE A 376 4.21 -16.34 -0.48
N ALA A 377 5.26 -15.87 -1.15
CA ALA A 377 6.24 -14.96 -0.58
C ALA A 377 5.66 -13.69 0.07
N PRO A 378 4.66 -13.00 -0.50
CA PRO A 378 4.03 -11.84 0.14
C PRO A 378 3.39 -12.15 1.50
N MET A 379 3.01 -13.42 1.75
CA MET A 379 2.38 -13.85 3.00
C MET A 379 3.38 -14.37 4.04
N ILE A 380 4.65 -14.57 3.67
CA ILE A 380 5.68 -15.13 4.57
C ILE A 380 5.88 -14.24 5.81
N ASN A 381 5.80 -12.92 5.64
CA ASN A 381 5.91 -12.00 6.77
C ASN A 381 4.84 -12.26 7.83
N ASP A 382 3.60 -12.40 7.43
CA ASP A 382 2.48 -12.66 8.33
C ASP A 382 2.62 -14.04 8.97
N MET A 383 3.02 -15.04 8.18
CA MET A 383 3.27 -16.39 8.69
C MET A 383 4.31 -16.37 9.81
N VAL A 384 5.47 -15.76 9.57
CA VAL A 384 6.57 -15.75 10.57
C VAL A 384 6.19 -14.91 11.79
N THR A 385 5.53 -13.77 11.59
CA THR A 385 5.12 -12.88 12.69
C THR A 385 4.09 -13.52 13.61
N TYR A 386 3.15 -14.29 13.05
CA TYR A 386 1.99 -14.79 13.79
C TYR A 386 2.01 -16.30 14.08
N PHE A 387 2.96 -17.07 13.55
CA PHE A 387 3.04 -18.51 13.74
C PHE A 387 2.93 -18.97 15.21
N LYS A 388 3.49 -18.18 16.16
CA LYS A 388 3.45 -18.48 17.61
C LYS A 388 2.39 -17.66 18.36
N LYS A 389 1.70 -16.72 17.69
CA LYS A 389 0.76 -15.78 18.35
C LYS A 389 -0.70 -16.19 18.18
N ILE A 390 -1.04 -16.85 17.08
CA ILE A 390 -2.40 -17.31 16.80
C ILE A 390 -2.42 -18.81 16.52
N ARG A 391 -3.59 -19.43 16.67
CA ARG A 391 -3.76 -20.86 16.37
C ARG A 391 -3.44 -21.14 14.90
N ILE A 392 -2.72 -22.23 14.63
CA ILE A 392 -2.28 -22.62 13.28
C ILE A 392 -3.44 -22.67 12.26
N TYR A 393 -4.59 -23.19 12.66
CA TYR A 393 -5.79 -23.20 11.83
C TYR A 393 -6.26 -21.77 11.45
N SER A 394 -6.22 -20.84 12.40
CA SER A 394 -6.58 -19.43 12.15
C SER A 394 -5.59 -18.76 11.19
N LEU A 395 -4.30 -19.12 11.29
CA LEU A 395 -3.29 -18.63 10.37
C LEU A 395 -3.52 -19.14 8.93
N PHE A 396 -3.80 -20.43 8.75
CA PHE A 396 -4.12 -20.98 7.43
C PHE A 396 -5.41 -20.37 6.86
N LYS A 397 -6.44 -20.21 7.67
CA LYS A 397 -7.67 -19.53 7.27
C LYS A 397 -7.39 -18.10 6.82
N TYR A 398 -6.59 -17.35 7.59
CA TYR A 398 -6.17 -16.00 7.24
C TYR A 398 -5.44 -15.98 5.89
N MET A 399 -4.43 -16.82 5.70
CA MET A 399 -3.66 -16.90 4.46
C MET A 399 -4.55 -17.21 3.25
N PHE A 400 -5.47 -18.17 3.39
CA PHE A 400 -6.42 -18.48 2.32
C PHE A 400 -7.31 -17.29 1.98
N LEU A 401 -7.83 -16.57 2.97
CA LEU A 401 -8.70 -15.42 2.74
C LEU A 401 -7.93 -14.20 2.25
N VAL A 402 -6.65 -14.03 2.62
CA VAL A 402 -5.76 -13.02 2.04
C VAL A 402 -5.51 -13.32 0.54
N PHE A 403 -5.27 -14.59 0.20
CA PHE A 403 -5.18 -15.00 -1.21
C PHE A 403 -6.47 -14.67 -1.98
N VAL A 404 -7.64 -14.94 -1.41
CA VAL A 404 -8.93 -14.57 -2.03
C VAL A 404 -9.08 -13.07 -2.16
N LEU A 405 -8.75 -12.31 -1.11
CA LEU A 405 -8.85 -10.85 -1.08
C LEU A 405 -8.03 -10.21 -2.21
N TYR A 406 -6.73 -10.50 -2.27
CA TYR A 406 -5.86 -9.90 -3.27
C TYR A 406 -6.03 -10.51 -4.67
N GLY A 407 -6.31 -11.81 -4.76
CA GLY A 407 -6.59 -12.48 -6.03
C GLY A 407 -7.83 -11.93 -6.73
N SER A 408 -8.87 -11.57 -5.95
CA SER A 408 -10.08 -10.93 -6.49
C SER A 408 -9.87 -9.48 -6.92
N MET A 409 -8.79 -8.81 -6.46
CA MET A 409 -8.42 -7.45 -6.90
C MET A 409 -7.73 -7.42 -8.29
N LEU A 410 -7.38 -8.57 -8.86
CA LEU A 410 -6.66 -8.65 -10.13
C LEU A 410 -7.36 -7.87 -11.25
N TYR A 411 -8.66 -8.07 -11.43
CA TYR A 411 -9.45 -7.36 -12.44
C TYR A 411 -9.47 -5.84 -12.20
N VAL A 412 -9.67 -5.42 -10.96
CA VAL A 412 -9.64 -3.99 -10.57
C VAL A 412 -8.30 -3.36 -10.91
N SER A 413 -7.20 -4.03 -10.55
CA SER A 413 -5.84 -3.57 -10.85
C SER A 413 -5.59 -3.48 -12.36
N MET A 414 -6.02 -4.49 -13.13
CA MET A 414 -5.91 -4.50 -14.59
C MET A 414 -6.71 -3.36 -15.22
N LYS A 415 -7.98 -3.20 -14.85
CA LYS A 415 -8.86 -2.14 -15.37
C LYS A 415 -8.31 -0.76 -15.06
N SER A 416 -7.89 -0.53 -13.82
CA SER A 416 -7.37 0.76 -13.37
C SER A 416 -6.04 1.11 -14.05
N SER A 417 -5.16 0.12 -14.21
CA SER A 417 -3.90 0.31 -14.92
C SER A 417 -4.12 0.64 -16.40
N PHE A 418 -5.03 -0.08 -17.07
CA PHE A 418 -5.37 0.19 -18.46
C PHE A 418 -6.00 1.57 -18.64
N LEU A 419 -6.99 1.94 -17.82
CA LEU A 419 -7.62 3.27 -17.84
C LEU A 419 -6.60 4.38 -17.60
N GLY A 420 -5.67 4.18 -16.68
CA GLY A 420 -4.59 5.13 -16.45
C GLY A 420 -3.64 5.24 -17.65
N LEU A 421 -3.32 4.15 -18.35
CA LEU A 421 -2.47 4.17 -19.55
C LEU A 421 -3.09 5.00 -20.67
N ILE A 422 -4.41 4.94 -20.87
CA ILE A 422 -5.14 5.74 -21.88
C ILE A 422 -5.45 7.17 -21.41
N GLY A 423 -4.86 7.63 -20.30
CA GLY A 423 -4.89 9.04 -19.87
C GLY A 423 -6.04 9.42 -18.91
N LYS A 424 -6.83 8.48 -18.39
CA LYS A 424 -7.77 8.80 -17.32
C LYS A 424 -7.02 9.19 -16.06
N LYS A 425 -7.39 10.35 -15.50
CA LYS A 425 -6.80 10.84 -14.25
C LYS A 425 -7.25 9.97 -13.06
N ALA A 426 -6.36 9.80 -12.09
CA ALA A 426 -6.71 9.20 -10.81
C ALA A 426 -7.77 10.04 -10.09
N ILE A 427 -8.74 9.37 -9.46
CA ILE A 427 -9.81 10.02 -8.70
C ILE A 427 -9.59 9.69 -7.23
N PHE A 428 -9.55 10.72 -6.41
CA PHE A 428 -9.54 10.54 -4.97
C PHE A 428 -10.94 10.13 -4.48
N ILE A 429 -11.03 8.97 -3.84
CA ILE A 429 -12.27 8.47 -3.25
C ILE A 429 -12.01 8.28 -1.76
N VAL A 430 -12.84 8.93 -0.92
CA VAL A 430 -12.84 8.69 0.53
C VAL A 430 -13.26 7.24 0.77
N THR A 431 -12.50 6.52 1.57
CA THR A 431 -12.84 5.14 1.95
C THR A 431 -14.05 5.17 2.89
N PRO A 432 -15.17 4.49 2.57
CA PRO A 432 -16.34 4.47 3.45
C PRO A 432 -15.99 3.88 4.82
N LYS A 433 -16.52 4.51 5.88
CA LYS A 433 -16.39 4.05 7.28
C LYS A 433 -17.70 3.50 7.84
N ASP A 434 -18.83 3.74 7.16
CA ASP A 434 -20.13 3.26 7.57
C ASP A 434 -20.24 1.74 7.42
N GLN A 435 -20.63 1.07 8.49
CA GLN A 435 -20.86 -0.37 8.50
C GLN A 435 -22.31 -0.67 8.14
N ASN A 436 -22.57 -1.04 6.91
CA ASN A 436 -23.86 -1.51 6.46
C ASN A 436 -23.86 -3.02 6.27
N GLN A 437 -25.00 -3.67 6.55
CA GLN A 437 -25.17 -5.08 6.21
C GLN A 437 -25.21 -5.28 4.69
N ILE A 438 -24.38 -6.17 4.19
CA ILE A 438 -24.27 -6.48 2.76
C ILE A 438 -25.04 -7.77 2.46
N THR A 439 -26.12 -7.67 1.70
CA THR A 439 -26.87 -8.83 1.23
C THR A 439 -26.14 -9.57 0.12
N LEU A 440 -26.48 -10.85 -0.11
CA LEU A 440 -25.88 -11.64 -1.21
C LEU A 440 -26.06 -10.96 -2.58
N ILE A 441 -27.22 -10.36 -2.83
CA ILE A 441 -27.50 -9.64 -4.09
C ILE A 441 -26.58 -8.43 -4.23
N GLN A 442 -26.37 -7.67 -3.17
CA GLN A 442 -25.44 -6.53 -3.15
C GLN A 442 -23.99 -7.00 -3.36
N ALA A 443 -23.58 -8.10 -2.73
CA ALA A 443 -22.26 -8.70 -2.92
C ALA A 443 -22.03 -9.13 -4.37
N ILE A 444 -22.99 -9.83 -4.98
CA ILE A 444 -22.91 -10.22 -6.40
C ILE A 444 -22.84 -8.98 -7.32
N ARG A 445 -23.65 -7.94 -7.04
CA ARG A 445 -23.59 -6.69 -7.81
C ARG A 445 -22.24 -5.98 -7.68
N ALA A 446 -21.68 -5.95 -6.47
CA ALA A 446 -20.37 -5.36 -6.22
C ALA A 446 -19.22 -6.10 -6.92
N GLN A 447 -19.40 -7.39 -7.21
CA GLN A 447 -18.42 -8.25 -7.88
C GLN A 447 -18.78 -8.59 -9.34
N LYS A 448 -19.75 -7.88 -9.92
CA LYS A 448 -20.26 -8.19 -11.26
C LYS A 448 -19.15 -8.20 -12.33
N GLU A 449 -18.24 -7.26 -12.32
CA GLU A 449 -17.18 -7.14 -13.30
C GLU A 449 -16.14 -8.27 -13.15
N GLU A 450 -15.73 -8.58 -11.91
CA GLU A 450 -14.79 -9.65 -11.59
C GLU A 450 -15.34 -11.02 -11.96
N LEU A 451 -16.61 -11.26 -11.62
CA LEU A 451 -17.31 -12.51 -12.00
C LEU A 451 -17.45 -12.66 -13.51
N THR A 452 -17.73 -11.56 -14.22
CA THR A 452 -17.82 -11.57 -15.68
C THR A 452 -16.46 -11.87 -16.29
N PHE A 453 -15.40 -11.22 -15.80
CA PHE A 453 -14.02 -11.50 -16.25
C PHE A 453 -13.62 -12.95 -15.97
N ALA A 454 -13.85 -13.45 -14.76
CA ALA A 454 -13.58 -14.84 -14.39
C ALA A 454 -14.32 -15.83 -15.28
N ARG A 455 -15.60 -15.57 -15.61
CA ARG A 455 -16.40 -16.39 -16.51
C ARG A 455 -15.81 -16.42 -17.92
N ILE A 456 -15.38 -15.28 -18.45
CA ILE A 456 -14.72 -15.20 -19.78
C ILE A 456 -13.43 -16.01 -19.77
N MET A 457 -12.57 -15.83 -18.74
CA MET A 457 -11.31 -16.55 -18.61
C MET A 457 -11.52 -18.06 -18.50
N ALA A 458 -12.51 -18.49 -17.70
CA ALA A 458 -12.89 -19.90 -17.58
C ALA A 458 -13.36 -20.49 -18.93
N PHE A 459 -14.20 -19.76 -19.66
CA PHE A 459 -14.68 -20.19 -20.97
C PHE A 459 -13.52 -20.37 -21.98
N ILE A 460 -12.60 -19.39 -22.03
CA ILE A 460 -11.42 -19.48 -22.91
C ILE A 460 -10.55 -20.68 -22.53
N SER A 461 -10.24 -20.85 -21.25
CA SER A 461 -9.40 -21.94 -20.78
C SER A 461 -10.02 -23.32 -21.06
N LEU A 462 -11.32 -23.49 -20.85
CA LEU A 462 -12.02 -24.72 -21.16
C LEU A 462 -12.06 -25.00 -22.67
N LYS A 463 -12.17 -23.95 -23.49
CA LYS A 463 -12.22 -24.12 -24.96
C LYS A 463 -10.87 -24.49 -25.56
N PHE A 464 -9.76 -23.96 -25.08
CA PHE A 464 -8.45 -24.12 -25.69
C PHE A 464 -7.53 -25.11 -24.94
N ASP A 465 -7.65 -25.19 -23.60
CA ASP A 465 -6.81 -26.06 -22.76
C ASP A 465 -7.57 -27.25 -22.16
N TYR A 466 -8.89 -27.32 -22.39
CA TYR A 466 -9.78 -28.35 -21.81
C TYR A 466 -9.73 -28.43 -20.27
N SER A 467 -9.26 -27.39 -19.61
CA SER A 467 -9.05 -27.35 -18.19
C SER A 467 -9.31 -25.93 -17.61
N ILE A 468 -9.83 -25.86 -16.36
CA ILE A 468 -9.96 -24.62 -15.62
C ILE A 468 -8.70 -24.28 -14.79
N LEU A 469 -7.79 -25.23 -14.67
CA LEU A 469 -6.61 -25.12 -13.82
C LEU A 469 -5.73 -23.89 -14.12
N PRO A 470 -5.44 -23.54 -15.39
CA PRO A 470 -4.62 -22.36 -15.71
C PRO A 470 -5.20 -21.04 -15.21
N VAL A 471 -6.52 -20.97 -15.03
CA VAL A 471 -7.23 -19.75 -14.58
C VAL A 471 -7.79 -19.85 -13.16
N ALA A 472 -7.48 -20.94 -12.46
CA ALA A 472 -7.99 -21.17 -11.10
C ALA A 472 -7.68 -20.01 -10.15
N LEU A 473 -6.49 -19.41 -10.26
CA LEU A 473 -6.06 -18.25 -9.45
C LEU A 473 -6.85 -16.96 -9.75
N ILE A 474 -7.66 -16.94 -10.79
CA ILE A 474 -8.57 -15.84 -11.14
C ILE A 474 -10.01 -16.21 -10.75
N VAL A 475 -10.43 -17.41 -11.13
CA VAL A 475 -11.83 -17.84 -10.99
C VAL A 475 -12.22 -18.06 -9.53
N PHE A 476 -11.41 -18.80 -8.76
CA PHE A 476 -11.73 -19.09 -7.36
C PHE A 476 -11.78 -17.83 -6.49
N PRO A 477 -10.80 -16.90 -6.52
CA PRO A 477 -10.90 -15.68 -5.76
C PRO A 477 -12.11 -14.82 -6.15
N ALA A 478 -12.46 -14.72 -7.44
CA ALA A 478 -13.62 -13.96 -7.88
C ALA A 478 -14.95 -14.52 -7.32
N ILE A 479 -15.11 -15.85 -7.29
CA ILE A 479 -16.31 -16.49 -6.75
C ILE A 479 -16.37 -16.36 -5.22
N ILE A 480 -15.28 -16.68 -4.54
CA ILE A 480 -15.24 -16.70 -3.06
C ILE A 480 -15.33 -15.27 -2.49
N SER A 481 -14.85 -14.26 -3.23
CA SER A 481 -14.95 -12.86 -2.80
C SER A 481 -16.38 -12.36 -2.59
N VAL A 482 -17.39 -12.99 -3.24
CA VAL A 482 -18.80 -12.70 -2.98
C VAL A 482 -19.15 -13.01 -1.51
N PHE A 483 -18.67 -14.13 -0.97
CA PHE A 483 -18.86 -14.46 0.45
C PHE A 483 -18.00 -13.56 1.35
N LEU A 484 -16.81 -13.16 0.88
CA LEU A 484 -15.94 -12.25 1.61
C LEU A 484 -16.58 -10.86 1.77
N CYS A 485 -17.38 -10.39 0.80
CA CYS A 485 -18.16 -9.16 0.94
C CYS A 485 -19.10 -9.18 2.15
N MET A 486 -19.64 -10.35 2.48
CA MET A 486 -20.56 -10.49 3.61
C MET A 486 -19.85 -10.77 4.94
N TYR A 487 -18.53 -10.89 4.94
CA TYR A 487 -17.77 -11.26 6.14
C TYR A 487 -17.81 -10.18 7.22
N SER A 488 -18.02 -8.92 6.83
CA SER A 488 -18.22 -7.78 7.72
C SER A 488 -19.60 -7.75 8.42
N ASN A 489 -20.58 -8.52 7.93
CA ASN A 489 -21.93 -8.56 8.55
C ASN A 489 -21.91 -9.13 9.98
N THR A 490 -20.88 -9.88 10.34
CA THR A 490 -20.77 -10.46 11.68
C THR A 490 -19.98 -9.51 12.56
N LYS A 491 -20.67 -8.93 13.56
CA LYS A 491 -20.01 -8.15 14.62
C LYS A 491 -19.12 -9.07 15.44
N GLU A 492 -17.99 -8.57 15.85
CA GLU A 492 -17.17 -9.28 16.82
C GLU A 492 -17.83 -9.23 18.19
N LYS A 493 -17.87 -10.36 18.89
CA LYS A 493 -18.16 -10.36 20.33
C LYS A 493 -16.93 -9.75 20.99
N LYS A 494 -17.05 -8.54 21.58
CA LYS A 494 -15.99 -7.99 22.44
C LYS A 494 -15.59 -9.11 23.41
N GLN A 495 -14.45 -9.74 23.18
CA GLN A 495 -13.78 -10.47 24.24
C GLN A 495 -13.33 -9.38 25.21
N VAL A 496 -13.99 -9.33 26.35
CA VAL A 496 -13.51 -8.63 27.55
C VAL A 496 -12.21 -9.37 27.89
N LEU A 497 -11.07 -8.78 27.46
CA LEU A 497 -9.74 -9.15 27.95
C LEU A 497 -9.55 -8.50 29.31
#